data_7628266c38a78523e95f55787ff50bf7
#
_entry.id   7628266c38a78523e95f55787ff50bf7
#
_cell.length_a   1.000
_cell.length_b   1.000
_cell.length_c   1.000
_cell.angle_alpha   90.00
_cell.angle_beta   90.00
_cell.angle_gamma   90.00
#
_symmetry.space_group_name_H-M   'P 1'
#
loop_
_entity.id
_entity.type
_entity.pdbx_description
1 polymer ?
#
loop_
_entity_poly.entity_id
_entity_poly.type
_entity_poly.pdbx_seq_one_letter_code
_entity_poly.pdbx_strand_id
1 'polypeptide(L)'
;VTLKVGASPSPHAEILEAAAPILAEQGIELDIVEFDDYVLPNTALADGSLDANYFQHQPYLTNFNAENGTDLVSAGSIHYEPLGLYAGKTASLDELADGAVIGIPADATNGGRALLLLQDLGVLTLKDGIDLDYFRNAEDITFSEYDGIAENPHNVQIEALEAANLPAALPDLDFAVINGNYAIPAGIADKLLATEDAAGDAAQVFANIVAVRAGDETRPEIEALVEVLKSDEVKSFIEEKYEGSVLPVA
;
A
#
# COMPACT_ATOMS: atom_id res chain seq x y z
N VAL A 1 19.96 20.53 8.07
CA VAL A 1 19.86 19.64 6.90
C VAL A 1 18.41 19.52 6.47
N THR A 2 18.15 19.64 5.17
CA THR A 2 16.82 19.48 4.60
C THR A 2 16.72 18.11 3.94
N LEU A 3 15.64 17.35 4.26
CA LEU A 3 15.28 16.10 3.59
C LEU A 3 14.02 16.32 2.75
N LYS A 4 14.13 16.05 1.46
CA LYS A 4 12.99 16.09 0.55
C LYS A 4 12.40 14.69 0.44
N VAL A 5 11.18 14.52 0.95
CA VAL A 5 10.51 13.21 1.06
C VAL A 5 9.22 13.22 0.27
N GLY A 6 9.11 12.31 -0.70
CA GLY A 6 7.88 12.09 -1.46
C GLY A 6 6.91 11.19 -0.68
N ALA A 7 5.63 11.51 -0.69
CA ALA A 7 4.63 10.76 0.06
C ALA A 7 3.23 10.85 -0.59
N SER A 8 2.39 9.85 -0.32
CA SER A 8 0.96 9.98 -0.57
C SER A 8 0.36 10.96 0.44
N PRO A 9 -0.70 11.72 0.08
CA PRO A 9 -1.29 12.72 0.98
C PRO A 9 -1.76 12.16 2.32
N SER A 10 -2.38 10.98 2.32
CA SER A 10 -2.88 10.31 3.52
C SER A 10 -2.67 8.80 3.40
N PRO A 11 -2.20 8.09 4.43
CA PRO A 11 -1.79 8.62 5.74
C PRO A 11 -0.34 9.14 5.77
N HIS A 12 0.44 8.94 4.71
CA HIS A 12 1.90 9.09 4.68
C HIS A 12 2.36 10.52 4.96
N ALA A 13 1.88 11.51 4.21
CA ALA A 13 2.27 12.90 4.45
C ALA A 13 1.81 13.38 5.84
N GLU A 14 0.65 12.96 6.31
CA GLU A 14 0.16 13.29 7.64
C GLU A 14 1.05 12.73 8.74
N ILE A 15 1.56 11.50 8.57
CA ILE A 15 2.51 10.89 9.51
C ILE A 15 3.85 11.63 9.48
N LEU A 16 4.34 12.00 8.30
CA LEU A 16 5.55 12.82 8.17
C LEU A 16 5.39 14.18 8.83
N GLU A 17 4.24 14.82 8.71
CA GLU A 17 3.92 16.09 9.37
C GLU A 17 3.98 15.96 10.90
N ALA A 18 3.52 14.83 11.45
CA ALA A 18 3.64 14.54 12.88
C ALA A 18 5.10 14.37 13.33
N ALA A 19 5.95 13.80 12.46
CA ALA A 19 7.38 13.60 12.71
C ALA A 19 8.19 14.90 12.56
N ALA A 20 7.73 15.83 11.73
CA ALA A 20 8.49 17.02 11.35
C ALA A 20 8.97 17.88 12.54
N PRO A 21 8.14 18.21 13.57
CA PRO A 21 8.61 18.98 14.72
C PRO A 21 9.72 18.29 15.51
N ILE A 22 9.65 16.96 15.64
CA ILE A 22 10.66 16.17 16.36
C ILE A 22 11.98 16.19 15.62
N LEU A 23 11.94 16.03 14.30
CA LEU A 23 13.13 16.12 13.45
C LEU A 23 13.73 17.50 13.42
N ALA A 24 12.90 18.55 13.45
CA ALA A 24 13.38 19.94 13.51
C ALA A 24 14.22 20.21 14.76
N GLU A 25 13.88 19.62 15.90
CA GLU A 25 14.68 19.70 17.13
C GLU A 25 16.07 19.06 16.96
N GLN A 26 16.21 18.14 16.02
CA GLN A 26 17.49 17.50 15.68
C GLN A 26 18.22 18.18 14.53
N GLY A 27 17.74 19.35 14.08
CA GLY A 27 18.34 20.09 12.97
C GLY A 27 18.01 19.56 11.60
N ILE A 28 16.96 18.73 11.48
CA ILE A 28 16.50 18.14 10.21
C ILE A 28 15.14 18.75 9.86
N GLU A 29 15.09 19.40 8.71
CA GLU A 29 13.87 19.98 8.16
C GLU A 29 13.31 19.07 7.08
N LEU A 30 12.03 18.69 7.20
CA LEU A 30 11.35 17.91 6.17
C LEU A 30 10.74 18.84 5.13
N ASP A 31 11.02 18.56 3.87
CA ASP A 31 10.32 19.10 2.71
C ASP A 31 9.46 17.97 2.14
N ILE A 32 8.17 17.98 2.45
CA ILE A 32 7.23 16.92 2.08
C ILE A 32 6.63 17.24 0.71
N VAL A 33 6.83 16.33 -0.25
CA VAL A 33 6.29 16.46 -1.62
C VAL A 33 5.20 15.41 -1.79
N GLU A 34 3.97 15.85 -2.02
CA GLU A 34 2.83 14.93 -2.19
C GLU A 34 2.70 14.47 -3.63
N PHE A 35 2.38 13.17 -3.79
CA PHE A 35 2.10 12.52 -5.08
C PHE A 35 0.78 11.77 -4.99
N ASP A 36 -0.01 11.84 -6.06
CA ASP A 36 -1.31 11.18 -6.13
C ASP A 36 -1.28 9.80 -6.80
N ASP A 37 -0.12 9.39 -7.31
CA ASP A 37 0.07 8.11 -7.98
C ASP A 37 1.17 7.25 -7.33
N TYR A 38 1.37 6.04 -7.85
CA TYR A 38 2.35 5.09 -7.33
C TYR A 38 3.65 5.03 -8.16
N VAL A 39 3.73 5.69 -9.30
CA VAL A 39 4.89 5.61 -10.20
C VAL A 39 5.87 6.75 -9.95
N LEU A 40 5.38 7.97 -9.91
CA LEU A 40 6.21 9.18 -9.80
C LEU A 40 7.10 9.24 -8.56
N PRO A 41 6.68 8.80 -7.36
CA PRO A 41 7.57 8.86 -6.19
C PRO A 41 8.87 8.07 -6.36
N ASN A 42 8.83 6.90 -6.98
CA ASN A 42 10.04 6.10 -7.24
C ASN A 42 10.87 6.68 -8.37
N THR A 43 10.24 7.18 -9.41
CA THR A 43 10.94 7.86 -10.51
C THR A 43 11.70 9.09 -10.00
N ALA A 44 11.05 9.92 -9.17
CA ALA A 44 11.66 11.11 -8.59
C ALA A 44 12.76 10.77 -7.57
N LEU A 45 12.65 9.66 -6.87
CA LEU A 45 13.71 9.18 -5.99
C LEU A 45 14.91 8.69 -6.79
N ALA A 46 14.68 7.90 -7.83
CA ALA A 46 15.73 7.35 -8.67
C ALA A 46 16.52 8.43 -9.42
N ASP A 47 15.85 9.50 -9.88
CA ASP A 47 16.50 10.60 -10.62
C ASP A 47 17.20 11.65 -9.73
N GLY A 48 17.10 11.50 -8.40
CA GLY A 48 17.74 12.41 -7.45
C GLY A 48 16.91 13.61 -7.04
N SER A 49 15.67 13.73 -7.51
CA SER A 49 14.75 14.82 -7.14
C SER A 49 14.28 14.74 -5.70
N LEU A 50 14.27 13.55 -5.11
CA LEU A 50 13.92 13.29 -3.70
C LEU A 50 15.12 12.67 -2.97
N ASP A 51 15.16 12.86 -1.64
CA ASP A 51 16.10 12.14 -0.77
C ASP A 51 15.53 10.79 -0.31
N ALA A 52 14.22 10.70 -0.16
CA ALA A 52 13.50 9.51 0.25
C ALA A 52 12.06 9.55 -0.27
N ASN A 53 11.38 8.42 -0.21
CA ASN A 53 9.92 8.41 -0.33
C ASN A 53 9.28 7.50 0.71
N TYR A 54 8.01 7.74 0.99
CA TYR A 54 7.23 7.03 1.96
C TYR A 54 5.80 6.92 1.43
N PHE A 55 5.48 5.79 0.77
CA PHE A 55 4.17 5.59 0.12
C PHE A 55 3.88 4.11 -0.22
N GLN A 56 4.86 3.20 -0.10
CA GLN A 56 4.82 1.87 -0.69
C GLN A 56 5.24 0.78 0.29
N HIS A 57 4.86 -0.47 0.01
CA HIS A 57 5.37 -1.66 0.67
C HIS A 57 6.53 -2.29 -0.13
N GLN A 58 7.27 -3.19 0.52
CA GLN A 58 8.45 -3.82 -0.08
C GLN A 58 8.16 -4.57 -1.39
N PRO A 59 7.08 -5.38 -1.51
CA PRO A 59 6.80 -6.08 -2.77
C PRO A 59 6.61 -5.12 -3.96
N TYR A 60 5.96 -3.97 -3.74
CA TYR A 60 5.83 -2.96 -4.79
C TYR A 60 7.18 -2.40 -5.22
N LEU A 61 8.05 -2.06 -4.26
CA LEU A 61 9.40 -1.54 -4.56
C LEU A 61 10.23 -2.56 -5.32
N THR A 62 10.23 -3.81 -4.88
CA THR A 62 10.98 -4.89 -5.53
C THR A 62 10.53 -5.06 -6.99
N ASN A 63 9.21 -5.10 -7.22
CA ASN A 63 8.66 -5.21 -8.57
C ASN A 63 8.97 -3.98 -9.43
N PHE A 64 8.87 -2.78 -8.86
CA PHE A 64 9.24 -1.54 -9.55
C PHE A 64 10.70 -1.56 -10.01
N ASN A 65 11.61 -1.98 -9.13
CA ASN A 65 13.03 -2.09 -9.47
C ASN A 65 13.26 -3.07 -10.64
N ALA A 66 12.58 -4.23 -10.62
CA ALA A 66 12.67 -5.22 -11.67
C ALA A 66 12.19 -4.67 -13.03
N GLU A 67 11.08 -3.96 -13.03
CA GLU A 67 10.48 -3.41 -14.26
C GLU A 67 11.23 -2.19 -14.80
N ASN A 68 11.88 -1.41 -13.95
CA ASN A 68 12.49 -0.13 -14.33
C ASN A 68 14.02 -0.13 -14.30
N GLY A 69 14.66 -1.23 -13.92
CA GLY A 69 16.12 -1.32 -13.83
C GLY A 69 16.71 -0.41 -12.76
N THR A 70 15.98 -0.14 -11.69
CA THR A 70 16.42 0.67 -10.55
C THR A 70 16.88 -0.23 -9.40
N ASP A 71 17.54 0.36 -8.41
CA ASP A 71 18.09 -0.33 -7.24
C ASP A 71 17.74 0.38 -5.92
N LEU A 72 16.54 0.93 -5.84
CA LEU A 72 16.04 1.57 -4.63
C LEU A 72 15.91 0.55 -3.50
N VAL A 73 16.16 0.99 -2.26
CA VAL A 73 16.20 0.11 -1.09
C VAL A 73 15.33 0.65 0.05
N SER A 74 14.87 -0.25 0.91
CA SER A 74 14.18 0.12 2.15
C SER A 74 15.18 0.57 3.21
N ALA A 75 14.89 1.70 3.86
CA ALA A 75 15.60 2.15 5.05
C ALA A 75 14.89 1.70 6.34
N GLY A 76 13.65 1.24 6.26
CA GLY A 76 12.90 0.73 7.41
C GLY A 76 11.40 0.64 7.15
N SER A 77 10.74 -0.24 7.89
CA SER A 77 9.28 -0.44 7.85
C SER A 77 8.61 0.38 8.95
N ILE A 78 7.53 1.06 8.63
CA ILE A 78 6.91 2.04 9.52
C ILE A 78 5.50 1.62 9.96
N HIS A 79 4.61 1.34 9.00
CA HIS A 79 3.20 1.03 9.30
C HIS A 79 2.63 0.03 8.30
N TYR A 80 1.45 -0.47 8.63
CA TYR A 80 0.67 -1.36 7.79
C TYR A 80 -0.74 -0.82 7.60
N GLU A 81 -1.24 -0.88 6.38
CA GLU A 81 -2.61 -0.55 6.01
C GLU A 81 -3.29 -1.83 5.53
N PRO A 82 -4.18 -2.45 6.35
CA PRO A 82 -4.91 -3.63 5.90
C PRO A 82 -5.67 -3.32 4.60
N LEU A 83 -5.44 -4.13 3.58
CA LEU A 83 -6.16 -4.00 2.32
C LEU A 83 -7.62 -4.35 2.52
N GLY A 84 -8.54 -3.55 2.00
CA GLY A 84 -9.96 -3.70 2.24
C GLY A 84 -10.81 -3.95 1.00
N LEU A 85 -11.87 -4.73 1.18
CA LEU A 85 -12.95 -4.89 0.20
C LEU A 85 -14.10 -3.96 0.58
N TYR A 86 -14.55 -3.17 -0.38
CA TYR A 86 -15.58 -2.13 -0.19
C TYR A 86 -16.83 -2.43 -1.02
N ALA A 87 -17.99 -2.15 -0.44
CA ALA A 87 -19.27 -2.28 -1.11
C ALA A 87 -19.47 -1.16 -2.15
N GLY A 88 -19.83 -1.56 -3.36
CA GLY A 88 -20.28 -0.66 -4.41
C GLY A 88 -21.81 -0.75 -4.59
N LYS A 89 -22.25 -1.25 -5.74
CA LYS A 89 -23.68 -1.49 -6.02
C LYS A 89 -24.27 -2.62 -5.16
N THR A 90 -23.46 -3.57 -4.73
CA THR A 90 -23.88 -4.70 -3.90
C THR A 90 -23.45 -4.45 -2.46
N ALA A 91 -24.41 -4.59 -1.52
CA ALA A 91 -24.23 -4.14 -0.14
C ALA A 91 -23.40 -5.09 0.73
N SER A 92 -23.34 -6.38 0.38
CA SER A 92 -22.58 -7.39 1.16
C SER A 92 -22.13 -8.54 0.28
N LEU A 93 -21.11 -9.28 0.76
CA LEU A 93 -20.63 -10.50 0.07
C LEU A 93 -21.68 -11.62 0.04
N ASP A 94 -22.59 -11.65 1.00
CA ASP A 94 -23.70 -12.63 1.00
C ASP A 94 -24.65 -12.43 -0.19
N GLU A 95 -24.64 -11.25 -0.77
CA GLU A 95 -25.44 -10.89 -1.95
C GLU A 95 -24.63 -10.98 -3.26
N LEU A 96 -23.44 -11.57 -3.22
CA LEU A 96 -22.60 -11.74 -4.40
C LEU A 96 -23.33 -12.51 -5.49
N ALA A 97 -23.66 -11.84 -6.58
CA ALA A 97 -24.34 -12.43 -7.72
C ALA A 97 -23.36 -13.07 -8.70
N ASP A 98 -23.85 -14.04 -9.48
CA ASP A 98 -23.11 -14.57 -10.62
C ASP A 98 -22.79 -13.43 -11.61
N GLY A 99 -21.54 -13.32 -12.02
CA GLY A 99 -21.10 -12.27 -12.93
C GLY A 99 -20.87 -10.91 -12.30
N ALA A 100 -20.83 -10.80 -10.95
CA ALA A 100 -20.53 -9.54 -10.26
C ALA A 100 -19.20 -8.96 -10.72
N VAL A 101 -19.11 -7.63 -10.82
CA VAL A 101 -17.90 -6.91 -11.21
C VAL A 101 -17.15 -6.43 -9.98
N ILE A 102 -15.89 -6.83 -9.86
CA ILE A 102 -15.03 -6.46 -8.74
C ILE A 102 -13.82 -5.69 -9.28
N GLY A 103 -13.67 -4.45 -8.83
CA GLY A 103 -12.51 -3.61 -9.16
C GLY A 103 -11.29 -3.98 -8.31
N ILE A 104 -10.13 -4.01 -8.93
CA ILE A 104 -8.84 -4.21 -8.24
C ILE A 104 -7.81 -3.22 -8.77
N PRO A 105 -6.72 -2.95 -8.01
CA PRO A 105 -5.61 -2.15 -8.54
C PRO A 105 -4.99 -2.77 -9.80
N ALA A 106 -4.65 -1.94 -10.78
CA ALA A 106 -4.10 -2.39 -12.05
C ALA A 106 -2.61 -2.75 -12.00
N ASP A 107 -1.85 -2.22 -11.03
CA ASP A 107 -0.45 -2.61 -10.88
C ASP A 107 -0.35 -4.07 -10.43
N ALA A 108 0.66 -4.77 -10.94
CA ALA A 108 0.80 -6.21 -10.73
C ALA A 108 0.83 -6.62 -9.25
N THR A 109 1.53 -5.85 -8.43
CA THR A 109 1.70 -6.18 -7.02
C THR A 109 0.41 -6.02 -6.21
N ASN A 110 -0.23 -4.86 -6.27
CA ASN A 110 -1.48 -4.62 -5.54
C ASN A 110 -2.66 -5.37 -6.16
N GLY A 111 -2.67 -5.53 -7.48
CA GLY A 111 -3.64 -6.40 -8.16
C GLY A 111 -3.55 -7.84 -7.69
N GLY A 112 -2.34 -8.39 -7.64
CA GLY A 112 -2.11 -9.74 -7.11
C GLY A 112 -2.48 -9.88 -5.64
N ARG A 113 -2.13 -8.88 -4.82
CA ARG A 113 -2.53 -8.81 -3.41
C ARG A 113 -4.06 -8.79 -3.26
N ALA A 114 -4.75 -8.05 -4.11
CA ALA A 114 -6.22 -8.01 -4.13
C ALA A 114 -6.82 -9.38 -4.46
N LEU A 115 -6.25 -10.09 -5.42
CA LEU A 115 -6.69 -11.45 -5.75
C LEU A 115 -6.49 -12.41 -4.58
N LEU A 116 -5.39 -12.27 -3.84
CA LEU A 116 -5.14 -13.06 -2.64
C LEU A 116 -6.19 -12.79 -1.56
N LEU A 117 -6.57 -11.53 -1.35
CA LEU A 117 -7.67 -11.18 -0.44
C LEU A 117 -9.00 -11.81 -0.88
N LEU A 118 -9.33 -11.78 -2.17
CA LEU A 118 -10.55 -12.39 -2.69
C LEU A 118 -10.55 -13.90 -2.49
N GLN A 119 -9.39 -14.56 -2.59
CA GLN A 119 -9.26 -15.98 -2.24
C GLN A 119 -9.53 -16.21 -0.76
N ASP A 120 -8.94 -15.42 0.12
CA ASP A 120 -9.15 -15.53 1.56
C ASP A 120 -10.61 -15.34 1.96
N LEU A 121 -11.35 -14.54 1.20
CA LEU A 121 -12.78 -14.30 1.39
C LEU A 121 -13.69 -15.36 0.73
N GLY A 122 -13.11 -16.36 0.06
CA GLY A 122 -13.86 -17.44 -0.58
C GLY A 122 -14.53 -17.06 -1.90
N VAL A 123 -14.16 -15.94 -2.52
CA VAL A 123 -14.75 -15.48 -3.78
C VAL A 123 -14.24 -16.28 -4.99
N LEU A 124 -12.95 -16.59 -4.98
CA LEU A 124 -12.27 -17.32 -6.04
C LEU A 124 -11.07 -18.08 -5.46
N THR A 125 -10.44 -18.92 -6.27
CA THR A 125 -9.24 -19.67 -5.89
C THR A 125 -8.12 -19.37 -6.87
N LEU A 126 -6.94 -19.05 -6.35
CA LEU A 126 -5.74 -18.82 -7.16
C LEU A 126 -5.01 -20.14 -7.45
N LYS A 127 -4.16 -20.13 -8.46
CA LYS A 127 -3.30 -21.26 -8.79
C LYS A 127 -2.34 -21.55 -7.64
N ASP A 128 -1.92 -22.82 -7.55
CA ASP A 128 -0.96 -23.27 -6.54
C ASP A 128 0.32 -22.45 -6.60
N GLY A 129 0.83 -22.09 -5.42
CA GLY A 129 2.05 -21.30 -5.28
C GLY A 129 1.84 -19.79 -5.23
N ILE A 130 0.62 -19.31 -5.49
CA ILE A 130 0.27 -17.90 -5.31
C ILE A 130 -0.31 -17.73 -3.90
N ASP A 131 0.57 -17.37 -2.99
CA ASP A 131 0.27 -17.19 -1.57
C ASP A 131 1.10 -16.01 -1.02
N LEU A 132 1.04 -15.80 0.28
CA LEU A 132 1.77 -14.70 0.91
C LEU A 132 3.30 -14.84 0.75
N ASP A 133 3.82 -16.07 0.76
CA ASP A 133 5.25 -16.33 0.55
C ASP A 133 5.69 -15.98 -0.87
N TYR A 134 4.81 -16.10 -1.84
CA TYR A 134 5.08 -15.62 -3.20
C TYR A 134 5.42 -14.13 -3.18
N PHE A 135 4.60 -13.30 -2.51
CA PHE A 135 4.86 -11.86 -2.41
C PHE A 135 6.09 -11.52 -1.57
N ARG A 136 6.42 -12.34 -0.58
CA ARG A 136 7.60 -12.15 0.26
C ARG A 136 8.89 -12.38 -0.51
N ASN A 137 8.91 -13.34 -1.44
CA ASN A 137 10.12 -13.85 -2.08
C ASN A 137 10.27 -13.51 -3.56
N ALA A 138 9.20 -13.11 -4.26
CA ALA A 138 9.26 -12.82 -5.69
C ALA A 138 10.06 -11.54 -5.97
N GLU A 139 10.97 -11.63 -6.93
CA GLU A 139 11.68 -10.45 -7.47
C GLU A 139 10.82 -9.68 -8.46
N ASP A 140 9.82 -10.34 -9.04
CA ASP A 140 8.89 -9.78 -10.01
C ASP A 140 7.56 -10.50 -9.90
N ILE A 141 6.46 -9.78 -10.04
CA ILE A 141 5.11 -10.36 -10.00
C ILE A 141 4.71 -10.73 -11.43
N THR A 142 4.57 -12.02 -11.67
CA THR A 142 4.39 -12.57 -13.03
C THR A 142 2.98 -13.09 -13.33
N PHE A 143 2.05 -13.00 -12.38
CA PHE A 143 0.65 -13.41 -12.61
C PHE A 143 -0.29 -12.21 -12.60
N SER A 144 -1.47 -12.39 -13.17
CA SER A 144 -2.54 -11.41 -13.19
C SER A 144 -3.91 -12.10 -13.02
N GLU A 145 -4.98 -11.33 -13.07
CA GLU A 145 -6.35 -11.85 -13.08
C GLU A 145 -6.64 -12.78 -14.27
N TYR A 146 -5.86 -12.70 -15.34
CA TYR A 146 -6.06 -13.52 -16.53
C TYR A 146 -5.47 -14.92 -16.42
N ASP A 147 -4.38 -15.07 -15.68
CA ASP A 147 -3.65 -16.35 -15.63
C ASP A 147 -3.41 -16.85 -14.19
N GLY A 148 -3.72 -16.06 -13.18
CA GLY A 148 -3.52 -16.43 -11.77
C GLY A 148 -4.71 -17.13 -11.12
N ILE A 149 -5.90 -17.03 -11.69
CA ILE A 149 -7.13 -17.61 -11.13
C ILE A 149 -7.29 -19.05 -11.60
N ALA A 150 -7.39 -20.00 -10.65
CA ALA A 150 -7.64 -21.41 -10.92
C ALA A 150 -9.15 -21.72 -10.95
N GLU A 151 -9.92 -21.18 -10.02
CA GLU A 151 -11.37 -21.39 -9.93
C GLU A 151 -12.10 -20.07 -9.66
N ASN A 152 -13.17 -19.85 -10.40
CA ASN A 152 -14.01 -18.66 -10.29
C ASN A 152 -15.50 -19.09 -10.29
N PRO A 153 -15.97 -19.67 -9.15
CA PRO A 153 -17.29 -20.30 -9.10
C PRO A 153 -18.46 -19.33 -9.25
N HIS A 154 -18.24 -18.04 -8.99
CA HIS A 154 -19.28 -17.00 -9.11
C HIS A 154 -19.15 -16.22 -10.43
N ASN A 155 -18.28 -16.64 -11.33
CA ASN A 155 -18.03 -15.95 -12.60
C ASN A 155 -17.80 -14.43 -12.43
N VAL A 156 -17.11 -14.02 -11.36
CA VAL A 156 -16.83 -12.61 -11.11
C VAL A 156 -15.97 -12.05 -12.26
N GLN A 157 -16.30 -10.84 -12.65
CA GLN A 157 -15.55 -10.10 -13.64
C GLN A 157 -14.58 -9.17 -12.92
N ILE A 158 -13.30 -9.40 -13.08
CA ILE A 158 -12.27 -8.57 -12.47
C ILE A 158 -11.98 -7.39 -13.39
N GLU A 159 -12.13 -6.19 -12.87
CA GLU A 159 -11.82 -4.95 -13.57
C GLU A 159 -10.62 -4.27 -12.91
N ALA A 160 -9.48 -4.29 -13.61
CA ALA A 160 -8.24 -3.69 -13.11
C ALA A 160 -8.21 -2.20 -13.48
N LEU A 161 -8.15 -1.35 -12.48
CA LEU A 161 -8.09 0.11 -12.62
C LEU A 161 -6.90 0.67 -11.85
N GLU A 162 -6.40 1.82 -12.27
CA GLU A 162 -5.45 2.57 -11.45
C GLU A 162 -5.97 2.67 -10.01
N ALA A 163 -5.14 2.33 -9.03
CA ALA A 163 -5.54 2.30 -7.62
C ALA A 163 -6.19 3.63 -7.17
N ALA A 164 -5.65 4.75 -7.65
CA ALA A 164 -6.16 6.08 -7.35
C ALA A 164 -7.61 6.31 -7.85
N ASN A 165 -8.05 5.58 -8.87
CA ASN A 165 -9.36 5.75 -9.50
C ASN A 165 -10.44 4.84 -8.92
N LEU A 166 -10.07 3.84 -8.10
CA LEU A 166 -11.02 2.88 -7.55
C LEU A 166 -12.10 3.51 -6.66
N PRO A 167 -11.79 4.46 -5.76
CA PRO A 167 -12.84 5.10 -4.97
C PRO A 167 -13.91 5.78 -5.82
N ALA A 168 -13.51 6.49 -6.86
CA ALA A 168 -14.46 7.17 -7.77
C ALA A 168 -15.27 6.19 -8.61
N ALA A 169 -14.68 5.05 -8.99
CA ALA A 169 -15.34 4.02 -9.78
C ALA A 169 -16.28 3.12 -8.95
N LEU A 170 -16.13 3.10 -7.63
CA LEU A 170 -16.86 2.18 -6.72
C LEU A 170 -18.38 2.16 -6.94
N PRO A 171 -19.07 3.30 -7.14
CA PRO A 171 -20.52 3.28 -7.39
C PRO A 171 -20.95 2.51 -8.65
N ASP A 172 -20.04 2.32 -9.60
CA ASP A 172 -20.30 1.61 -10.87
C ASP A 172 -19.87 0.14 -10.82
N LEU A 173 -19.25 -0.30 -9.73
CA LEU A 173 -18.79 -1.66 -9.48
C LEU A 173 -19.65 -2.33 -8.42
N ASP A 174 -19.73 -3.66 -8.42
CA ASP A 174 -20.39 -4.38 -7.32
C ASP A 174 -19.56 -4.28 -6.04
N PHE A 175 -18.26 -4.48 -6.15
CA PHE A 175 -17.28 -4.34 -5.07
C PHE A 175 -15.97 -3.80 -5.63
N ALA A 176 -15.11 -3.29 -4.76
CA ALA A 176 -13.73 -3.00 -5.12
C ALA A 176 -12.78 -3.26 -3.95
N VAL A 177 -11.57 -3.69 -4.28
CA VAL A 177 -10.46 -3.81 -3.34
C VAL A 177 -9.62 -2.53 -3.45
N ILE A 178 -9.51 -1.79 -2.36
CA ILE A 178 -8.93 -0.44 -2.36
C ILE A 178 -7.87 -0.32 -1.27
N ASN A 179 -6.70 0.21 -1.65
CA ASN A 179 -5.61 0.50 -0.71
C ASN A 179 -6.01 1.61 0.26
N GLY A 180 -5.55 1.51 1.51
CA GLY A 180 -5.89 2.44 2.58
C GLY A 180 -5.59 3.89 2.26
N ASN A 181 -4.47 4.17 1.59
CA ASN A 181 -4.09 5.54 1.24
C ASN A 181 -5.03 6.23 0.23
N TYR A 182 -5.88 5.47 -0.44
CA TYR A 182 -6.95 6.00 -1.30
C TYR A 182 -8.32 5.90 -0.64
N ALA A 183 -8.56 4.85 0.16
CA ALA A 183 -9.83 4.66 0.85
C ALA A 183 -10.04 5.67 1.99
N ILE A 184 -9.01 5.96 2.78
CA ILE A 184 -9.10 6.89 3.92
C ILE A 184 -9.51 8.29 3.47
N PRO A 185 -8.81 8.95 2.53
CA PRO A 185 -9.23 10.28 2.09
C PRO A 185 -10.56 10.30 1.32
N ALA A 186 -10.98 9.17 0.76
CA ALA A 186 -12.28 9.08 0.08
C ALA A 186 -13.46 9.03 1.05
N GLY A 187 -13.24 8.79 2.34
CA GLY A 187 -14.30 8.79 3.34
C GLY A 187 -15.29 7.63 3.20
N ILE A 188 -14.84 6.46 2.74
CA ILE A 188 -15.69 5.30 2.45
C ILE A 188 -15.62 4.20 3.52
N ALA A 189 -15.18 4.54 4.74
CA ALA A 189 -15.07 3.56 5.84
C ALA A 189 -16.38 2.82 6.13
N ASP A 190 -17.52 3.47 5.94
CA ASP A 190 -18.85 2.88 6.11
C ASP A 190 -19.18 1.80 5.07
N LYS A 191 -18.43 1.73 3.98
CA LYS A 191 -18.59 0.74 2.91
C LYS A 191 -17.65 -0.46 3.04
N LEU A 192 -16.77 -0.45 4.03
CA LEU A 192 -15.82 -1.53 4.27
C LEU A 192 -16.54 -2.83 4.67
N LEU A 193 -16.32 -3.90 3.94
CA LEU A 193 -16.92 -5.21 4.19
C LEU A 193 -15.95 -6.20 4.84
N ALA A 194 -14.69 -6.16 4.46
CA ALA A 194 -13.67 -7.07 4.95
C ALA A 194 -12.27 -6.51 4.70
N THR A 195 -11.30 -6.96 5.49
CA THR A 195 -9.89 -6.61 5.31
C THR A 195 -9.01 -7.85 5.36
N GLU A 196 -7.75 -7.68 4.96
CA GLU A 196 -6.69 -8.60 5.34
C GLU A 196 -6.64 -8.74 6.85
N ASP A 197 -6.18 -9.91 7.35
CA ASP A 197 -6.00 -10.13 8.77
C ASP A 197 -4.87 -9.23 9.31
N ALA A 198 -5.24 -8.24 10.10
CA ALA A 198 -4.29 -7.28 10.70
C ALA A 198 -3.31 -7.94 11.69
N ALA A 199 -3.66 -9.10 12.25
CA ALA A 199 -2.81 -9.86 13.15
C ALA A 199 -1.98 -10.94 12.43
N GLY A 200 -2.18 -11.11 11.12
CA GLY A 200 -1.51 -12.11 10.30
C GLY A 200 -0.17 -11.65 9.74
N ASP A 201 0.44 -12.54 8.97
CA ASP A 201 1.76 -12.31 8.35
C ASP A 201 1.73 -11.23 7.26
N ALA A 202 0.54 -10.89 6.74
CA ALA A 202 0.38 -9.83 5.74
C ALA A 202 0.93 -8.48 6.23
N ALA A 203 0.80 -8.19 7.53
CA ALA A 203 1.33 -6.96 8.12
C ALA A 203 2.86 -6.85 7.96
N GLN A 204 3.59 -7.95 7.98
CA GLN A 204 5.04 -7.96 7.78
C GLN A 204 5.40 -7.83 6.30
N VAL A 205 4.70 -8.54 5.42
CA VAL A 205 4.97 -8.54 3.97
C VAL A 205 4.64 -7.21 3.34
N PHE A 206 3.51 -6.60 3.72
CA PHE A 206 3.00 -5.37 3.11
C PHE A 206 3.17 -4.14 4.00
N ALA A 207 4.08 -4.19 4.99
CA ALA A 207 4.43 -3.00 5.76
C ALA A 207 4.96 -1.91 4.82
N ASN A 208 4.49 -0.68 5.05
CA ASN A 208 4.96 0.48 4.29
C ASN A 208 6.33 0.91 4.78
N ILE A 209 7.20 1.24 3.84
CA ILE A 209 8.62 1.49 4.05
C ILE A 209 9.00 2.93 3.69
N VAL A 210 10.09 3.40 4.28
CA VAL A 210 10.83 4.52 3.76
C VAL A 210 11.84 3.97 2.76
N ALA A 211 11.78 4.43 1.50
CA ALA A 211 12.70 4.02 0.45
C ALA A 211 13.72 5.12 0.15
N VAL A 212 14.92 4.73 -0.18
CA VAL A 212 16.05 5.59 -0.53
C VAL A 212 16.85 4.97 -1.68
N ARG A 213 17.74 5.75 -2.29
CA ARG A 213 18.74 5.18 -3.23
C ARG A 213 19.70 4.28 -2.47
N ALA A 214 20.16 3.21 -3.11
CA ALA A 214 21.15 2.29 -2.52
C ALA A 214 22.39 3.05 -2.04
N GLY A 215 22.78 2.84 -0.79
CA GLY A 215 23.88 3.51 -0.11
C GLY A 215 23.46 4.69 0.77
N ASP A 216 22.26 5.23 0.56
CA ASP A 216 21.74 6.34 1.36
C ASP A 216 21.07 5.88 2.66
N GLU A 217 20.81 4.59 2.83
CA GLU A 217 20.16 4.03 4.02
C GLU A 217 20.95 4.26 5.31
N THR A 218 22.24 4.51 5.20
CA THR A 218 23.14 4.78 6.34
C THR A 218 23.41 6.28 6.56
N ARG A 219 22.80 7.16 5.79
CA ARG A 219 22.90 8.61 6.03
C ARG A 219 22.29 8.94 7.39
N PRO A 220 22.99 9.73 8.25
CA PRO A 220 22.49 10.03 9.60
C PRO A 220 21.08 10.64 9.62
N GLU A 221 20.74 11.50 8.66
CA GLU A 221 19.43 12.12 8.56
C GLU A 221 18.33 11.13 8.12
N ILE A 222 18.67 10.10 7.35
CA ILE A 222 17.75 9.02 6.99
C ILE A 222 17.50 8.10 8.18
N GLU A 223 18.59 7.74 8.91
CA GLU A 223 18.44 6.95 10.13
C GLU A 223 17.58 7.68 11.15
N ALA A 224 17.77 8.98 11.32
CA ALA A 224 16.96 9.83 12.21
C ALA A 224 15.50 9.87 11.77
N LEU A 225 15.22 9.99 10.47
CA LEU A 225 13.86 9.95 9.93
C LEU A 225 13.15 8.65 10.31
N VAL A 226 13.79 7.52 10.06
CA VAL A 226 13.22 6.21 10.38
C VAL A 226 13.00 6.05 11.88
N GLU A 227 13.99 6.45 12.70
CA GLU A 227 13.88 6.38 14.16
C GLU A 227 12.70 7.20 14.68
N VAL A 228 12.53 8.44 14.19
CA VAL A 228 11.41 9.30 14.60
C VAL A 228 10.07 8.74 14.14
N LEU A 229 9.98 8.23 12.92
CA LEU A 229 8.76 7.61 12.40
C LEU A 229 8.36 6.36 13.22
N LYS A 230 9.30 5.70 13.86
CA LYS A 230 9.08 4.55 14.73
C LYS A 230 9.02 4.92 16.22
N SER A 231 9.06 6.20 16.55
CA SER A 231 8.98 6.68 17.94
C SER A 231 7.60 6.47 18.55
N ASP A 232 7.54 6.47 19.88
CA ASP A 232 6.28 6.33 20.61
C ASP A 232 5.31 7.48 20.31
N GLU A 233 5.82 8.70 20.08
CA GLU A 233 5.02 9.86 19.71
C GLU A 233 4.30 9.65 18.38
N VAL A 234 5.02 9.17 17.36
CA VAL A 234 4.44 8.93 16.04
C VAL A 234 3.51 7.71 16.06
N LYS A 235 3.87 6.66 16.80
CA LYS A 235 2.98 5.50 16.99
C LYS A 235 1.66 5.90 17.61
N SER A 236 1.70 6.73 18.66
CA SER A 236 0.49 7.25 19.32
C SER A 236 -0.35 8.09 18.36
N PHE A 237 0.28 8.93 17.55
CA PHE A 237 -0.40 9.70 16.52
C PHE A 237 -1.16 8.80 15.54
N ILE A 238 -0.50 7.73 15.04
CA ILE A 238 -1.10 6.78 14.10
C ILE A 238 -2.31 6.08 14.76
N GLU A 239 -2.15 5.58 15.98
CA GLU A 239 -3.19 4.84 16.69
C GLU A 239 -4.41 5.72 16.96
N GLU A 240 -4.21 6.96 17.39
CA GLU A 240 -5.27 7.90 17.70
C GLU A 240 -6.00 8.41 16.45
N LYS A 241 -5.25 8.71 15.38
CA LYS A 241 -5.84 9.32 14.19
C LYS A 241 -6.59 8.33 13.31
N TYR A 242 -6.05 7.11 13.14
CA TYR A 242 -6.56 6.18 12.14
C TYR A 242 -7.38 5.03 12.70
N GLU A 243 -7.44 4.88 14.01
CA GLU A 243 -8.33 3.94 14.72
C GLU A 243 -8.34 2.50 14.14
N GLY A 244 -7.17 1.98 13.79
CA GLY A 244 -6.99 0.63 13.26
C GLY A 244 -6.97 0.49 11.73
N SER A 245 -7.26 1.56 10.98
CA SER A 245 -7.10 1.56 9.52
C SER A 245 -5.64 1.73 9.09
N VAL A 246 -4.80 2.21 9.97
CA VAL A 246 -3.34 2.27 9.85
C VAL A 246 -2.75 1.79 11.16
N LEU A 247 -1.82 0.86 11.11
CA LEU A 247 -1.23 0.21 12.28
C LEU A 247 0.29 0.37 12.28
N PRO A 248 0.90 0.86 13.37
CA PRO A 248 2.35 0.88 13.47
C PRO A 248 2.91 -0.55 13.42
N VAL A 249 4.09 -0.73 12.81
CA VAL A 249 4.82 -2.01 12.85
C VAL A 249 6.06 -1.88 13.73
N ALA A 250 6.47 -3.01 14.29
CA ALA A 250 7.62 -3.07 15.19
C ALA A 250 8.96 -2.90 14.44
#